data_c96a62b4978fa16b40c56c748d7d95b7
#
_entry.id   c96a62b4978fa16b40c56c748d7d95b7
#
_cell.length_a   1.000
_cell.length_b   1.000
_cell.length_c   1.000
_cell.angle_alpha   90.00
_cell.angle_beta   90.00
_cell.angle_gamma   90.00
#
_symmetry.space_group_name_H-M   'P 1'
#
loop_
_entity.id
_entity.type
_entity.pdbx_description
1 polymer ?
#
loop_
_entity_poly.entity_id
_entity_poly.type
_entity_poly.pdbx_seq_one_letter_code
_entity_poly.pdbx_strand_id
1 'polypeptide(L)'
;MDYGRPVEFGYFLTPDADYPEVLRRAQLCDALGMDFLGVQDHPYQRRFLDTWTLLSSLAPQTSRIRLLADVINLPLRPPAVLAKAAASLDIISGGRLELGLGAGAFWEGIGEMGGP
;
A
#
# COMPACT_ATOMS: atom_id res chain seq x y z
N MET A 1 -22.72 -8.97 18.13
CA MET A 1 -22.32 -10.06 17.20
C MET A 1 -20.84 -10.28 17.43
N ASP A 2 -20.45 -11.49 17.81
CA ASP A 2 -19.05 -11.84 18.04
C ASP A 2 -18.51 -12.48 16.75
N TYR A 3 -17.47 -11.88 16.16
CA TYR A 3 -16.82 -12.39 14.94
C TYR A 3 -15.65 -13.32 15.24
N GLY A 4 -15.40 -13.66 16.51
CA GLY A 4 -14.33 -14.56 16.96
C GLY A 4 -12.91 -13.98 16.81
N ARG A 5 -12.79 -12.67 16.55
CA ARG A 5 -11.52 -11.95 16.45
C ARG A 5 -11.68 -10.49 16.91
N PRO A 6 -10.59 -9.87 17.41
CA PRO A 6 -10.62 -8.46 17.79
C PRO A 6 -10.85 -7.56 16.56
N VAL A 7 -11.38 -6.37 16.81
CA VAL A 7 -11.47 -5.31 15.80
C VAL A 7 -10.07 -4.73 15.62
N GLU A 8 -9.68 -4.56 14.37
CA GLU A 8 -8.40 -3.97 13.98
C GLU A 8 -8.64 -2.59 13.35
N PHE A 9 -7.71 -1.66 13.58
CA PHE A 9 -7.82 -0.28 13.11
C PHE A 9 -6.64 0.09 12.23
N GLY A 10 -6.94 0.68 11.08
CA GLY A 10 -5.94 1.14 10.14
C GLY A 10 -6.06 2.63 9.85
N TYR A 11 -4.99 3.19 9.32
CA TYR A 11 -4.94 4.53 8.77
C TYR A 11 -4.83 4.45 7.25
N PHE A 12 -5.71 5.17 6.54
CA PHE A 12 -5.67 5.27 5.07
C PHE A 12 -4.77 6.44 4.68
N LEU A 13 -3.58 6.12 4.20
CA LEU A 13 -2.54 7.07 3.84
C LEU A 13 -2.68 7.47 2.36
N THR A 14 -2.81 8.76 2.10
CA THR A 14 -2.66 9.30 0.76
C THR A 14 -1.18 9.33 0.38
N PRO A 15 -0.78 8.71 -0.75
CA PRO A 15 0.63 8.65 -1.18
C PRO A 15 1.08 9.97 -1.83
N ASP A 16 0.95 11.09 -1.13
CA ASP A 16 1.31 12.40 -1.62
C ASP A 16 2.82 12.52 -1.88
N ALA A 17 3.21 13.40 -2.80
CA ALA A 17 4.60 13.65 -3.14
C ALA A 17 5.41 14.31 -2.02
N ASP A 18 4.79 14.81 -0.96
CA ASP A 18 5.46 15.24 0.27
C ASP A 18 5.91 14.03 1.11
N TYR A 19 6.94 13.34 0.64
CA TYR A 19 7.45 12.13 1.28
C TYR A 19 7.84 12.31 2.75
N PRO A 20 8.49 13.41 3.19
CA PRO A 20 8.77 13.62 4.62
C PRO A 20 7.51 13.59 5.49
N GLU A 21 6.42 14.21 5.05
CA GLU A 21 5.16 14.21 5.80
C GLU A 21 4.48 12.83 5.76
N VAL A 22 4.51 12.15 4.61
CA VAL A 22 4.00 10.78 4.46
C VAL A 22 4.73 9.83 5.41
N LEU A 23 6.07 9.90 5.45
CA LEU A 23 6.89 9.10 6.36
C LEU A 23 6.58 9.39 7.83
N ARG A 24 6.47 10.68 8.19
CA ARG A 24 6.13 11.08 9.56
C ARG A 24 4.79 10.49 10.01
N ARG A 25 3.77 10.51 9.14
CA ARG A 25 2.44 9.91 9.43
C ARG A 25 2.53 8.41 9.60
N ALA A 26 3.25 7.72 8.73
CA ALA A 26 3.44 6.27 8.82
C ALA A 26 4.11 5.87 10.14
N GLN A 27 5.17 6.57 10.53
CA GLN A 27 5.87 6.34 11.80
C GLN A 27 5.01 6.66 13.01
N LEU A 28 4.18 7.71 12.93
CA LEU A 28 3.23 8.04 13.99
C LEU A 28 2.18 6.93 14.17
N CYS A 29 1.62 6.42 13.07
CA CYS A 29 0.66 5.30 13.11
C CYS A 29 1.28 4.04 13.71
N ASP A 30 2.52 3.73 13.35
CA ASP A 30 3.27 2.61 13.93
C ASP A 30 3.49 2.79 15.43
N ALA A 31 3.91 3.98 15.86
CA ALA A 31 4.14 4.31 17.25
C ALA A 31 2.85 4.29 18.10
N LEU A 32 1.73 4.71 17.54
CA LEU A 32 0.42 4.70 18.19
C LEU A 32 -0.21 3.30 18.25
N GLY A 33 0.38 2.30 17.63
CA GLY A 33 -0.09 0.92 17.68
C GLY A 33 -1.27 0.63 16.75
N MET A 34 -1.41 1.36 15.66
CA MET A 34 -2.38 1.01 14.62
C MET A 34 -2.01 -0.33 13.97
N ASP A 35 -3.02 -1.08 13.54
CA ASP A 35 -2.85 -2.41 12.97
C ASP A 35 -2.40 -2.35 11.52
N PHE A 36 -2.96 -1.40 10.73
CA PHE A 36 -2.72 -1.28 9.30
C PHE A 36 -2.37 0.14 8.87
N LEU A 37 -1.52 0.22 7.88
CA LEU A 37 -1.31 1.40 7.05
C LEU A 37 -1.75 1.06 5.61
N GLY A 38 -2.93 1.52 5.21
CA GLY A 38 -3.46 1.32 3.86
C GLY A 38 -3.03 2.44 2.92
N VAL A 39 -2.51 2.09 1.75
CA VAL A 39 -2.06 3.04 0.72
C VAL A 39 -2.78 2.77 -0.58
N GLN A 40 -3.46 3.77 -1.14
CA GLN A 40 -4.16 3.66 -2.40
C GLN A 40 -3.20 3.61 -3.60
N ASP A 41 -3.53 2.79 -4.62
CA ASP A 41 -2.71 2.64 -5.83
C ASP A 41 -3.39 3.28 -7.05
N HIS A 42 -3.11 4.55 -7.27
CA HIS A 42 -3.60 5.34 -8.40
C HIS A 42 -2.41 5.96 -9.17
N PRO A 43 -1.63 5.17 -9.92
CA PRO A 43 -0.39 5.64 -10.56
C PRO A 43 -0.61 6.72 -11.63
N TYR A 44 -1.80 6.86 -12.16
CA TYR A 44 -2.21 7.94 -13.06
C TYR A 44 -2.44 9.29 -12.34
N GLN A 45 -2.42 9.33 -11.01
CA GLN A 45 -2.54 10.58 -10.25
C GLN A 45 -1.18 11.27 -10.14
N ARG A 46 -1.03 12.41 -10.81
CA ARG A 46 0.25 13.15 -10.92
C ARG A 46 0.87 13.57 -9.58
N ARG A 47 0.07 13.71 -8.54
CA ARG A 47 0.53 14.12 -7.20
C ARG A 47 0.92 12.95 -6.32
N PHE A 48 0.66 11.72 -6.75
CA PHE A 48 0.91 10.55 -5.93
C PHE A 48 2.25 9.91 -6.26
N LEU A 49 2.90 9.46 -5.22
CA LEU A 49 4.00 8.52 -5.33
C LEU A 49 3.46 7.15 -5.77
N ASP A 50 4.26 6.38 -6.50
CA ASP A 50 3.92 4.99 -6.78
C ASP A 50 3.79 4.20 -5.48
N THR A 51 2.65 3.54 -5.32
CA THR A 51 2.30 2.86 -4.07
C THR A 51 3.28 1.76 -3.70
N TRP A 52 3.75 0.99 -4.69
CA TRP A 52 4.70 -0.09 -4.43
C TRP A 52 6.07 0.44 -3.98
N THR A 53 6.54 1.47 -4.64
CA THR A 53 7.78 2.18 -4.26
C THR A 53 7.66 2.75 -2.85
N LEU A 54 6.53 3.39 -2.55
CA LEU A 54 6.27 3.97 -1.23
C LEU A 54 6.25 2.90 -0.13
N LEU A 55 5.46 1.82 -0.29
CA LEU A 55 5.40 0.73 0.69
C LEU A 55 6.78 0.12 0.94
N SER A 56 7.58 -0.04 -0.13
CA SER A 56 8.96 -0.55 -0.01
C SER A 56 9.86 0.39 0.79
N SER A 57 9.66 1.71 0.68
CA SER A 57 10.40 2.69 1.46
C SER A 57 9.97 2.77 2.92
N LEU A 58 8.67 2.55 3.20
CA LEU A 58 8.12 2.60 4.55
C LEU A 58 8.42 1.33 5.37
N ALA A 59 8.61 0.19 4.71
CA ALA A 59 8.87 -1.08 5.37
C ALA A 59 10.06 -1.04 6.35
N PRO A 60 11.25 -0.54 5.97
CA PRO A 60 12.38 -0.43 6.90
C PRO A 60 12.25 0.74 7.89
N GLN A 61 11.30 1.65 7.69
CA GLN A 61 11.10 2.84 8.52
C GLN A 61 10.03 2.66 9.60
N THR A 62 9.37 1.51 9.60
CA THR A 62 8.33 1.12 10.56
C THR A 62 8.67 -0.26 11.14
N SER A 63 8.06 -0.66 12.25
CA SER A 63 8.46 -1.89 12.96
C SER A 63 7.33 -2.89 13.18
N ARG A 64 6.09 -2.46 13.35
CA ARG A 64 4.95 -3.33 13.73
C ARG A 64 3.76 -3.24 12.80
N ILE A 65 3.46 -2.03 12.33
CA ILE A 65 2.28 -1.77 11.50
C ILE A 65 2.32 -2.61 10.22
N ARG A 66 1.21 -3.26 9.89
CA ARG A 66 1.09 -4.00 8.63
C ARG A 66 0.90 -3.02 7.47
N LEU A 67 1.54 -3.31 6.37
CA LEU A 67 1.56 -2.48 5.17
C LEU A 67 0.57 -3.05 4.16
N LEU A 68 -0.48 -2.32 3.87
CA LEU A 68 -1.56 -2.75 2.98
C LEU A 68 -1.59 -1.87 1.72
N ALA A 69 -1.47 -2.48 0.56
CA ALA A 69 -1.91 -1.80 -0.65
C ALA A 69 -3.45 -1.88 -0.73
N ASP A 70 -4.13 -0.74 -0.68
CA ASP A 70 -5.58 -0.67 -0.57
C ASP A 70 -6.21 0.13 -1.73
N VAL A 71 -6.33 -0.50 -2.86
CA VAL A 71 -5.88 -1.81 -3.31
C VAL A 71 -4.96 -1.67 -4.53
N ILE A 72 -4.12 -2.68 -4.81
CA ILE A 72 -3.27 -2.68 -6.00
C ILE A 72 -4.11 -2.62 -7.28
N ASN A 73 -3.72 -1.75 -8.20
CA ASN A 73 -4.31 -1.61 -9.53
C ASN A 73 -3.78 -2.72 -10.44
N LEU A 74 -4.44 -3.89 -10.41
CA LEU A 74 -4.03 -5.07 -11.19
C LEU A 74 -3.88 -4.82 -12.70
N PRO A 75 -4.77 -4.04 -13.38
CA PRO A 75 -4.62 -3.77 -14.80
C PRO A 75 -3.28 -3.16 -15.21
N LEU A 76 -2.60 -2.48 -14.28
CA LEU A 76 -1.32 -1.82 -14.54
C LEU A 76 -0.10 -2.61 -14.03
N ARG A 77 -0.30 -3.79 -13.46
CA ARG A 77 0.79 -4.56 -12.86
C ARG A 77 0.83 -6.00 -13.39
N PRO A 78 1.85 -6.38 -14.18
CA PRO A 78 2.00 -7.75 -14.66
C PRO A 78 1.99 -8.74 -13.48
N PRO A 79 1.11 -9.76 -13.48
CA PRO A 79 0.86 -10.61 -12.31
C PRO A 79 2.11 -11.31 -11.76
N ALA A 80 2.97 -11.82 -12.62
CA ALA A 80 4.20 -12.50 -12.20
C ALA A 80 5.19 -11.54 -11.53
N VAL A 81 5.30 -10.31 -12.05
CA VAL A 81 6.16 -9.27 -11.47
C VAL A 81 5.59 -8.80 -10.13
N LEU A 82 4.28 -8.59 -10.05
CA LEU A 82 3.60 -8.23 -8.81
C LEU A 82 3.79 -9.32 -7.73
N ALA A 83 3.58 -10.58 -8.07
CA ALA A 83 3.77 -11.69 -7.14
C ALA A 83 5.22 -11.73 -6.60
N LYS A 84 6.21 -11.53 -7.48
CA LYS A 84 7.62 -11.47 -7.07
C LYS A 84 7.91 -10.29 -6.17
N ALA A 85 7.38 -9.11 -6.49
CA ALA A 85 7.54 -7.90 -5.69
C ALA A 85 6.89 -8.07 -4.31
N ALA A 86 5.67 -8.63 -4.26
CA ALA A 86 4.96 -8.91 -3.01
C ALA A 86 5.75 -9.85 -2.09
N ALA A 87 6.21 -10.98 -2.61
CA ALA A 87 7.05 -11.90 -1.84
C ALA A 87 8.33 -11.24 -1.32
N SER A 88 8.94 -10.36 -2.13
CA SER A 88 10.15 -9.64 -1.72
C SER A 88 9.85 -8.62 -0.61
N LEU A 89 8.78 -7.85 -0.75
CA LEU A 89 8.39 -6.86 0.25
C LEU A 89 7.95 -7.52 1.57
N ASP A 90 7.30 -8.67 1.48
CA ASP A 90 6.93 -9.45 2.68
C ASP A 90 8.18 -9.87 3.47
N ILE A 91 9.20 -10.37 2.79
CA ILE A 91 10.50 -10.69 3.41
C ILE A 91 11.16 -9.43 4.01
N ILE A 92 11.23 -8.34 3.25
CA ILE A 92 11.86 -7.07 3.68
C ILE A 92 11.15 -6.48 4.90
N SER A 93 9.83 -6.57 4.94
CA SER A 93 9.01 -6.06 6.04
C SER A 93 8.96 -7.01 7.26
N GLY A 94 9.48 -8.22 7.16
CA GLY A 94 9.40 -9.23 8.22
C GLY A 94 8.00 -9.82 8.37
N GLY A 95 7.30 -10.07 7.26
CA GLY A 95 5.97 -10.68 7.25
C GLY A 95 4.82 -9.70 7.52
N ARG A 96 5.01 -8.40 7.25
CA ARG A 96 4.01 -7.35 7.53
C ARG A 96 3.23 -6.89 6.30
N LEU A 97 3.44 -7.50 5.14
CA LEU A 97 2.70 -7.14 3.94
C LEU A 97 1.30 -7.76 3.95
N GLU A 98 0.31 -6.93 3.67
CA GLU A 98 -1.04 -7.33 3.31
C GLU A 98 -1.31 -6.94 1.86
N LEU A 99 -1.76 -7.87 1.04
CA LEU A 99 -1.94 -7.66 -0.39
C LEU A 99 -3.42 -7.52 -0.75
N GLY A 100 -3.89 -6.29 -0.86
CA GLY A 100 -5.21 -5.99 -1.42
C GLY A 100 -5.13 -5.90 -2.95
N LEU A 101 -6.00 -6.61 -3.67
CA LEU A 101 -6.04 -6.66 -5.13
C LEU A 101 -7.31 -6.03 -5.66
N GLY A 102 -7.19 -5.08 -6.57
CA GLY A 102 -8.31 -4.37 -7.21
C GLY A 102 -8.38 -4.60 -8.71
N ALA A 103 -9.60 -4.76 -9.23
CA ALA A 103 -9.85 -4.96 -10.66
C ALA A 103 -9.67 -3.69 -11.50
N GLY A 104 -9.47 -2.53 -10.86
CA GLY A 104 -9.45 -1.22 -11.52
C GLY A 104 -10.85 -0.57 -11.55
N ALA A 105 -10.86 0.76 -11.56
CA ALA A 105 -12.11 1.54 -11.60
C ALA A 105 -12.02 2.77 -12.54
N PHE A 106 -10.88 3.41 -12.61
CA PHE A 106 -10.65 4.61 -13.44
C PHE A 106 -10.02 4.21 -14.76
N TRP A 107 -10.83 3.62 -15.63
CA TRP A 107 -10.37 2.99 -16.88
C TRP A 107 -9.73 3.96 -17.86
N GLU A 108 -10.15 5.23 -17.89
CA GLU A 108 -9.50 6.27 -18.70
C GLU A 108 -8.03 6.44 -18.27
N GLY A 109 -7.78 6.68 -16.97
CA GLY A 109 -6.42 6.81 -16.44
C GLY A 109 -5.59 5.52 -16.58
N ILE A 110 -6.23 4.35 -16.46
CA ILE A 110 -5.57 3.06 -16.68
C ILE A 110 -5.14 2.95 -18.15
N GLY A 111 -5.99 3.32 -19.11
CA GLY A 111 -5.67 3.31 -20.52
C GLY A 111 -4.54 4.29 -20.88
N GLU A 112 -4.54 5.50 -20.30
CA GLU A 112 -3.47 6.49 -20.48
C GLU A 112 -2.09 5.98 -19.99
N MET A 113 -2.08 5.09 -18.99
CA MET A 113 -0.89 4.45 -18.46
C MET A 113 -0.48 3.17 -19.20
N GLY A 114 -1.16 2.83 -20.30
CA GLY A 114 -0.89 1.65 -21.11
C GLY A 114 -1.55 0.35 -20.62
N GLY A 115 -2.54 0.46 -19.75
CA GLY A 115 -3.40 -0.66 -19.37
C GLY A 115 -4.39 -1.07 -20.48
N PRO A 116 -5.09 -2.20 -20.30
CA PRO A 116 -6.06 -2.71 -21.27
C PRO A 116 -7.27 -1.78 -21.45
#